data_91ddd03bd65b79da5a7aada5c7bfb9a4
#
_entry.id   91ddd03bd65b79da5a7aada5c7bfb9a4
#
_cell.length_a   1.000
_cell.length_b   1.000
_cell.length_c   1.000
_cell.angle_alpha   90.00
_cell.angle_beta   90.00
_cell.angle_gamma   90.00
#
_symmetry.space_group_name_H-M   'P 1'
#
loop_
_entity.id
_entity.type
_entity.pdbx_description
1 polymer ?
#
loop_
_entity_poly.entity_id
_entity_poly.type
_entity_poly.pdbx_seq_one_letter_code
_entity_poly.pdbx_strand_id
1 'polypeptide(L)'
;MNYARRILAWCLTVFIASVIMINAFAPAFHKTVSAETKAGMNNLVAESKQTGSEGVLCIDDNEDALLWRLRMLGAAEESVVLSTFDFRPDDSGMAIMSAIYNIAQRGIKVQLLIDGLNQQMFLGNNTAFKALCAHENIEVRTYNPISLKNVYAINYRMHDKYMIVDDRMYILGGRNINDNFLGTPKEDSSIDRELLVYNTGNNTGASYLQLKAYFTEIWNEPCVRRLDPHISEKVIKEEYEHFEGIYVQLLQDYPEIESYDGWEINLHTANSITLLSNGTHNGNKEPKLLYEMEQLAAAGSDVIIQTPYVIADRAMYNTLSNISENANVQIFLNAVESGLNPWGCSDYLNNKKQILNTGVTLHEVFSPHSIHTKTVLIDDHLSIVGSFNFDMRSNYLDTELMLVVDSENLNAELRNMAEKYQHSSLTILPDGTANVGEQYEQRQLPIMKRLMYGFLQIIILPFRHLL
;
A
#
# COMPACT_ATOMS: atom_id res chain seq x y z
N MET A 1 21.34 -30.73 -38.19
CA MET A 1 20.31 -30.59 -37.12
C MET A 1 20.88 -30.36 -35.74
N ASN A 2 21.98 -31.01 -35.35
CA ASN A 2 22.58 -30.85 -34.00
C ASN A 2 23.26 -29.49 -33.73
N TYR A 3 23.88 -28.86 -34.74
CA TYR A 3 24.60 -27.58 -34.57
C TYR A 3 23.65 -26.41 -34.37
N ALA A 4 22.62 -26.29 -35.18
CA ALA A 4 21.60 -25.25 -35.01
C ALA A 4 20.84 -25.34 -33.68
N ARG A 5 20.56 -26.58 -33.22
CA ARG A 5 19.95 -26.79 -31.87
C ARG A 5 20.88 -26.35 -30.74
N ARG A 6 22.19 -26.56 -30.88
CA ARG A 6 23.19 -26.10 -29.88
C ARG A 6 23.28 -24.57 -29.84
N ILE A 7 23.31 -23.91 -31.00
CA ILE A 7 23.27 -22.43 -31.09
C ILE A 7 22.01 -21.90 -30.42
N LEU A 8 20.83 -22.45 -30.77
CA LEU A 8 19.56 -22.02 -30.19
C LEU A 8 19.55 -22.22 -28.67
N ALA A 9 20.04 -23.35 -28.16
CA ALA A 9 20.16 -23.60 -26.73
C ALA A 9 21.11 -22.59 -26.05
N TRP A 10 22.26 -22.27 -26.64
CA TRP A 10 23.17 -21.26 -26.16
C TRP A 10 22.52 -19.85 -26.13
N CYS A 11 21.85 -19.45 -27.21
CA CYS A 11 21.13 -18.16 -27.24
C CYS A 11 20.06 -18.09 -26.16
N LEU A 12 19.31 -19.16 -25.97
CA LEU A 12 18.29 -19.23 -24.89
C LEU A 12 18.92 -19.16 -23.49
N THR A 13 20.03 -19.85 -23.26
CA THR A 13 20.74 -19.81 -21.99
C THR A 13 21.26 -18.39 -21.70
N VAL A 14 21.89 -17.74 -22.68
CA VAL A 14 22.38 -16.36 -22.55
C VAL A 14 21.22 -15.40 -22.28
N PHE A 15 20.10 -15.56 -23.00
CA PHE A 15 18.90 -14.75 -22.76
C PHE A 15 18.37 -14.92 -21.33
N ILE A 16 18.17 -16.16 -20.86
CA ILE A 16 17.71 -16.44 -19.51
C ILE A 16 18.69 -15.86 -18.47
N ALA A 17 19.98 -16.07 -18.65
CA ALA A 17 21.01 -15.52 -17.77
C ALA A 17 20.97 -13.99 -17.73
N SER A 18 20.79 -13.32 -18.89
CA SER A 18 20.67 -11.86 -18.94
C SER A 18 19.43 -11.35 -18.23
N VAL A 19 18.29 -12.04 -18.36
CA VAL A 19 17.06 -11.70 -17.64
C VAL A 19 17.27 -11.79 -16.14
N ILE A 20 17.85 -12.89 -15.66
CA ILE A 20 18.15 -13.10 -14.23
C ILE A 20 19.10 -12.02 -13.72
N MET A 21 20.21 -11.79 -14.41
CA MET A 21 21.24 -10.82 -13.99
C MET A 21 20.70 -9.39 -13.96
N ILE A 22 19.97 -8.95 -14.98
CA ILE A 22 19.41 -7.61 -15.02
C ILE A 22 18.39 -7.40 -13.90
N ASN A 23 17.45 -8.33 -13.72
CA ASN A 23 16.46 -8.21 -12.66
C ASN A 23 17.08 -8.32 -11.24
N ALA A 24 18.18 -9.08 -11.09
CA ALA A 24 18.85 -9.19 -9.80
C ALA A 24 19.69 -7.96 -9.42
N PHE A 25 20.28 -7.28 -10.38
CA PHE A 25 21.31 -6.27 -10.09
C PHE A 25 20.99 -4.85 -10.57
N ALA A 26 20.18 -4.65 -11.62
CA ALA A 26 19.81 -3.30 -12.05
C ALA A 26 19.07 -2.50 -10.95
N PRO A 27 18.17 -3.09 -10.15
CA PRO A 27 17.53 -2.42 -9.02
C PRO A 27 18.50 -1.90 -7.94
N ALA A 28 19.71 -2.45 -7.84
CA ALA A 28 20.72 -2.00 -6.86
C ALA A 28 21.35 -0.63 -7.19
N PHE A 29 21.13 -0.10 -8.39
CA PHE A 29 21.62 1.23 -8.80
C PHE A 29 20.62 2.31 -8.39
N HIS A 30 20.61 2.68 -7.12
CA HIS A 30 19.69 3.65 -6.55
C HIS A 30 19.94 5.05 -7.11
N LYS A 31 18.86 5.76 -7.42
CA LYS A 31 18.92 7.19 -7.75
C LYS A 31 19.06 8.03 -6.48
N THR A 32 19.58 9.23 -6.64
CA THR A 32 19.62 10.23 -5.56
C THR A 32 18.54 11.28 -5.79
N VAL A 33 18.18 12.02 -4.73
CA VAL A 33 17.21 13.11 -4.80
C VAL A 33 17.67 14.19 -5.74
N SER A 34 16.85 14.56 -6.73
CA SER A 34 17.15 15.57 -7.74
C SER A 34 17.08 17.00 -7.18
N ALA A 35 17.66 17.94 -7.89
CA ALA A 35 17.53 19.36 -7.56
C ALA A 35 16.09 19.85 -7.73
N GLU A 36 15.32 19.26 -8.65
CA GLU A 36 13.92 19.56 -8.90
C GLU A 36 13.05 19.18 -7.70
N THR A 37 13.20 17.95 -7.20
CA THR A 37 12.50 17.47 -5.97
C THR A 37 12.83 18.36 -4.77
N LYS A 38 14.09 18.71 -4.59
CA LYS A 38 14.51 19.60 -3.50
C LYS A 38 13.88 21.00 -3.60
N ALA A 39 13.80 21.55 -4.81
CA ALA A 39 13.16 22.85 -5.04
C ALA A 39 11.62 22.78 -4.85
N GLY A 40 11.00 21.65 -5.22
CA GLY A 40 9.56 21.42 -5.06
C GLY A 40 9.09 21.38 -3.61
N MET A 41 9.98 21.08 -2.65
CA MET A 41 9.64 21.01 -1.22
C MET A 41 9.05 22.32 -0.66
N ASN A 42 9.53 23.48 -1.14
CA ASN A 42 8.98 24.78 -0.72
C ASN A 42 7.51 24.97 -1.17
N ASN A 43 7.13 24.40 -2.31
CA ASN A 43 5.76 24.45 -2.81
C ASN A 43 4.88 23.51 -1.99
N LEU A 44 5.36 22.32 -1.66
CA LEU A 44 4.66 21.36 -0.81
C LEU A 44 4.29 21.95 0.56
N VAL A 45 5.24 22.63 1.22
CA VAL A 45 5.01 23.33 2.50
C VAL A 45 4.03 24.49 2.33
N ALA A 46 4.02 25.16 1.18
CA ALA A 46 3.07 26.24 0.91
C ALA A 46 1.66 25.72 0.61
N GLU A 47 1.53 24.61 -0.13
CA GLU A 47 0.26 23.94 -0.45
C GLU A 47 -0.38 23.34 0.80
N SER A 48 0.42 22.78 1.71
CA SER A 48 -0.07 22.22 2.97
C SER A 48 -0.71 23.27 3.92
N LYS A 49 -0.57 24.56 3.63
CA LYS A 49 -1.20 25.66 4.39
C LYS A 49 -2.52 26.17 3.78
N GLN A 50 -2.95 25.60 2.68
CA GLN A 50 -4.25 25.98 2.09
C GLN A 50 -5.37 25.21 2.81
N THR A 51 -6.23 25.93 3.50
CA THR A 51 -7.42 25.36 4.14
C THR A 51 -8.38 24.82 3.08
N GLY A 52 -8.66 23.51 3.16
CA GLY A 52 -9.59 22.80 2.33
C GLY A 52 -10.96 22.62 2.99
N SER A 53 -11.94 22.19 2.20
CA SER A 53 -13.26 21.74 2.67
C SER A 53 -13.34 20.22 2.76
N GLU A 54 -12.21 19.56 3.00
CA GLU A 54 -12.14 18.11 3.09
C GLU A 54 -12.16 17.66 4.54
N GLY A 55 -13.03 16.68 4.83
CA GLY A 55 -13.01 15.94 6.08
C GLY A 55 -12.37 14.58 5.89
N VAL A 56 -11.80 14.03 6.95
CA VAL A 56 -11.07 12.77 6.92
C VAL A 56 -11.53 11.83 8.03
N LEU A 57 -11.70 10.55 7.69
CA LEU A 57 -12.01 9.47 8.62
C LEU A 57 -10.90 8.41 8.57
N CYS A 58 -10.42 7.97 9.73
CA CYS A 58 -9.51 6.83 9.83
C CYS A 58 -10.27 5.50 9.84
N ILE A 59 -9.79 4.52 9.07
CA ILE A 59 -10.34 3.17 9.01
C ILE A 59 -9.22 2.19 9.33
N ASP A 60 -9.23 1.65 10.56
CA ASP A 60 -8.26 0.66 11.04
C ASP A 60 -8.83 -0.77 11.06
N ASP A 61 -10.15 -0.92 11.21
CA ASP A 61 -10.81 -2.23 11.25
C ASP A 61 -11.01 -2.81 9.84
N ASN A 62 -10.86 -4.14 9.70
CA ASN A 62 -10.97 -4.81 8.41
C ASN A 62 -12.43 -5.00 7.95
N GLU A 63 -13.38 -5.18 8.88
CA GLU A 63 -14.82 -5.25 8.55
C GLU A 63 -15.32 -3.89 8.10
N ASP A 64 -14.96 -2.83 8.82
CA ASP A 64 -15.26 -1.46 8.45
C ASP A 64 -14.63 -1.10 7.09
N ALA A 65 -13.41 -1.55 6.82
CA ALA A 65 -12.74 -1.29 5.55
C ALA A 65 -13.46 -1.90 4.34
N LEU A 66 -14.06 -3.08 4.49
CA LEU A 66 -14.92 -3.68 3.48
C LEU A 66 -16.23 -2.89 3.35
N LEU A 67 -16.89 -2.61 4.47
CA LEU A 67 -18.17 -1.92 4.51
C LEU A 67 -18.09 -0.51 3.90
N TRP A 68 -17.03 0.27 4.23
CA TRP A 68 -16.83 1.60 3.63
C TRP A 68 -16.67 1.53 2.12
N ARG A 69 -15.94 0.53 1.58
CA ARG A 69 -15.84 0.34 0.12
C ARG A 69 -17.19 0.03 -0.51
N LEU A 70 -17.98 -0.84 0.11
CA LEU A 70 -19.31 -1.20 -0.38
C LEU A 70 -20.26 0.02 -0.36
N ARG A 71 -20.25 0.82 0.72
CA ARG A 71 -21.02 2.09 0.82
C ARG A 71 -20.60 3.08 -0.26
N MET A 72 -19.28 3.27 -0.46
CA MET A 72 -18.80 4.18 -1.51
C MET A 72 -19.23 3.71 -2.89
N LEU A 73 -19.15 2.40 -3.20
CA LEU A 73 -19.62 1.84 -4.46
C LEU A 73 -21.14 2.00 -4.59
N GLY A 74 -21.91 1.72 -3.54
CA GLY A 74 -23.37 1.89 -3.55
C GLY A 74 -23.82 3.33 -3.83
N ALA A 75 -23.09 4.31 -3.31
CA ALA A 75 -23.33 5.74 -3.47
C ALA A 75 -22.82 6.33 -4.80
N ALA A 76 -22.14 5.54 -5.65
CA ALA A 76 -21.61 6.03 -6.92
C ALA A 76 -22.72 6.43 -7.89
N GLU A 77 -22.59 7.61 -8.51
CA GLU A 77 -23.55 8.19 -9.47
C GLU A 77 -22.96 8.37 -10.88
N GLU A 78 -21.66 8.69 -11.00
CA GLU A 78 -21.02 9.03 -12.28
C GLU A 78 -19.87 8.09 -12.63
N SER A 79 -18.89 7.93 -11.75
CA SER A 79 -17.65 7.20 -12.05
C SER A 79 -16.97 6.61 -10.82
N VAL A 80 -16.27 5.51 -11.05
CA VAL A 80 -15.41 4.89 -10.04
C VAL A 80 -14.02 4.61 -10.64
N VAL A 81 -12.98 4.98 -9.90
CA VAL A 81 -11.60 4.55 -10.13
C VAL A 81 -11.18 3.65 -8.99
N LEU A 82 -10.61 2.50 -9.27
CA LEU A 82 -10.01 1.61 -8.28
C LEU A 82 -8.62 1.20 -8.72
N SER A 83 -7.62 1.48 -7.88
CA SER A 83 -6.23 1.04 -8.07
C SER A 83 -5.81 0.16 -6.91
N THR A 84 -5.21 -1.01 -7.19
CA THR A 84 -4.77 -1.94 -6.15
C THR A 84 -3.60 -2.80 -6.59
N PHE A 85 -2.71 -3.10 -5.64
CA PHE A 85 -1.58 -4.00 -5.87
C PHE A 85 -2.02 -5.46 -5.95
N ASP A 86 -2.76 -5.95 -4.96
CA ASP A 86 -3.21 -7.35 -4.86
C ASP A 86 -4.73 -7.40 -4.78
N PHE A 87 -5.33 -8.08 -5.77
CA PHE A 87 -6.77 -8.32 -5.84
C PHE A 87 -6.98 -9.83 -6.00
N ARG A 88 -7.69 -10.45 -5.07
CA ARG A 88 -7.94 -11.89 -5.09
C ARG A 88 -9.42 -12.21 -5.24
N PRO A 89 -9.77 -13.35 -5.86
CA PRO A 89 -11.15 -13.77 -6.02
C PRO A 89 -11.63 -14.60 -4.80
N ASP A 90 -11.31 -14.12 -3.59
CA ASP A 90 -11.80 -14.64 -2.31
C ASP A 90 -13.10 -13.93 -1.89
N ASP A 91 -13.61 -14.17 -0.68
CA ASP A 91 -14.91 -13.67 -0.26
C ASP A 91 -15.00 -12.14 -0.36
N SER A 92 -14.00 -11.43 0.16
CA SER A 92 -13.95 -9.96 0.11
C SER A 92 -13.76 -9.44 -1.33
N GLY A 93 -12.92 -10.10 -2.12
CA GLY A 93 -12.72 -9.73 -3.50
C GLY A 93 -13.96 -9.99 -4.36
N MET A 94 -14.69 -11.07 -4.14
CA MET A 94 -15.96 -11.35 -4.82
C MET A 94 -17.06 -10.36 -4.43
N ALA A 95 -17.10 -9.93 -3.16
CA ALA A 95 -17.99 -8.87 -2.70
C ALA A 95 -17.74 -7.56 -3.46
N ILE A 96 -16.48 -7.14 -3.57
CA ILE A 96 -16.10 -5.93 -4.33
C ILE A 96 -16.40 -6.08 -5.83
N MET A 97 -16.08 -7.23 -6.46
CA MET A 97 -16.40 -7.47 -7.88
C MET A 97 -17.91 -7.40 -8.14
N SER A 98 -18.71 -7.98 -7.24
CA SER A 98 -20.17 -7.96 -7.31
C SER A 98 -20.74 -6.54 -7.20
N ALA A 99 -20.22 -5.74 -6.26
CA ALA A 99 -20.61 -4.33 -6.13
C ALA A 99 -20.21 -3.51 -7.37
N ILE A 100 -19.01 -3.72 -7.91
CA ILE A 100 -18.55 -3.09 -9.16
C ILE A 100 -19.44 -3.47 -10.35
N TYR A 101 -19.81 -4.75 -10.48
CA TYR A 101 -20.74 -5.20 -11.52
C TYR A 101 -22.09 -4.50 -11.37
N ASN A 102 -22.66 -4.43 -10.16
CA ASN A 102 -23.92 -3.78 -9.91
C ASN A 102 -23.94 -2.31 -10.33
N ILE A 103 -22.93 -1.52 -9.95
CA ILE A 103 -22.86 -0.11 -10.37
C ILE A 103 -22.67 0.04 -11.89
N ALA A 104 -21.88 -0.85 -12.51
CA ALA A 104 -21.71 -0.85 -13.96
C ALA A 104 -23.02 -1.15 -14.71
N GLN A 105 -23.89 -2.01 -14.17
CA GLN A 105 -25.23 -2.25 -14.68
C GLN A 105 -26.12 -1.00 -14.62
N ARG A 106 -25.89 -0.12 -13.64
CA ARG A 106 -26.57 1.19 -13.55
C ARG A 106 -26.01 2.22 -14.56
N GLY A 107 -25.01 1.86 -15.37
CA GLY A 107 -24.39 2.72 -16.36
C GLY A 107 -23.18 3.53 -15.87
N ILE A 108 -22.74 3.33 -14.63
CA ILE A 108 -21.60 4.02 -14.03
C ILE A 108 -20.29 3.51 -14.65
N LYS A 109 -19.40 4.44 -15.00
CA LYS A 109 -18.10 4.08 -15.59
C LYS A 109 -17.09 3.67 -14.53
N VAL A 110 -16.48 2.51 -14.72
CA VAL A 110 -15.50 1.97 -13.78
C VAL A 110 -14.14 1.76 -14.47
N GLN A 111 -13.09 2.30 -13.86
CA GLN A 111 -11.70 2.12 -14.29
C GLN A 111 -10.94 1.35 -13.21
N LEU A 112 -10.45 0.15 -13.53
CA LEU A 112 -9.65 -0.67 -12.63
C LEU A 112 -8.20 -0.70 -13.09
N LEU A 113 -7.26 -0.34 -12.21
CA LEU A 113 -5.83 -0.49 -12.42
C LEU A 113 -5.28 -1.48 -11.39
N ILE A 114 -4.70 -2.57 -11.86
CA ILE A 114 -4.19 -3.65 -11.00
C ILE A 114 -2.72 -3.91 -11.35
N ASP A 115 -1.88 -4.21 -10.35
CA ASP A 115 -0.52 -4.67 -10.63
C ASP A 115 -0.53 -5.92 -11.51
N GLY A 116 0.22 -5.89 -12.60
CA GLY A 116 0.14 -6.90 -13.64
C GLY A 116 0.68 -8.27 -13.22
N LEU A 117 1.64 -8.35 -12.28
CA LEU A 117 2.11 -9.62 -11.75
C LEU A 117 1.03 -10.27 -10.88
N ASN A 118 0.45 -9.52 -9.95
CA ASN A 118 -0.60 -10.03 -9.07
C ASN A 118 -1.85 -10.39 -9.86
N GLN A 119 -2.25 -9.57 -10.84
CA GLN A 119 -3.36 -9.91 -11.72
C GLN A 119 -3.11 -11.25 -12.45
N GLN A 120 -1.94 -11.46 -13.01
CA GLN A 120 -1.61 -12.70 -13.70
C GLN A 120 -1.60 -13.93 -12.77
N MET A 121 -1.11 -13.76 -11.54
CA MET A 121 -1.03 -14.85 -10.55
C MET A 121 -2.40 -15.25 -9.98
N PHE A 122 -3.24 -14.29 -9.62
CA PHE A 122 -4.46 -14.55 -8.84
C PHE A 122 -5.74 -14.47 -9.68
N LEU A 123 -5.78 -13.59 -10.68
CA LEU A 123 -6.98 -13.31 -11.48
C LEU A 123 -6.89 -13.80 -12.92
N GLY A 124 -5.71 -14.16 -13.41
CA GLY A 124 -5.48 -14.49 -14.82
C GLY A 124 -6.33 -15.65 -15.35
N ASN A 125 -6.69 -16.62 -14.53
CA ASN A 125 -7.55 -17.76 -14.87
C ASN A 125 -8.95 -17.69 -14.26
N ASN A 126 -9.25 -16.67 -13.41
CA ASN A 126 -10.54 -16.56 -12.74
C ASN A 126 -11.63 -16.13 -13.72
N THR A 127 -12.74 -16.86 -13.79
CA THR A 127 -13.84 -16.61 -14.72
C THR A 127 -14.69 -15.42 -14.34
N ALA A 128 -14.93 -15.20 -13.04
CA ALA A 128 -15.67 -14.05 -12.54
C ALA A 128 -14.94 -12.74 -12.91
N PHE A 129 -13.63 -12.66 -12.65
CA PHE A 129 -12.85 -11.49 -13.05
C PHE A 129 -12.84 -11.26 -14.58
N LYS A 130 -12.73 -12.34 -15.39
CA LYS A 130 -12.83 -12.23 -16.85
C LYS A 130 -14.19 -11.73 -17.31
N ALA A 131 -15.27 -12.20 -16.67
CA ALA A 131 -16.63 -11.71 -16.95
C ALA A 131 -16.78 -10.23 -16.59
N LEU A 132 -16.21 -9.80 -15.45
CA LEU A 132 -16.16 -8.39 -15.06
C LEU A 132 -15.45 -7.52 -16.12
N CYS A 133 -14.31 -7.98 -16.67
CA CYS A 133 -13.59 -7.30 -17.74
C CYS A 133 -14.38 -7.19 -19.05
N ALA A 134 -15.35 -8.07 -19.29
CA ALA A 134 -16.17 -8.07 -20.49
C ALA A 134 -17.33 -7.05 -20.47
N HIS A 135 -17.59 -6.42 -19.32
CA HIS A 135 -18.67 -5.45 -19.18
C HIS A 135 -18.33 -4.12 -19.85
N GLU A 136 -19.25 -3.55 -20.65
CA GLU A 136 -19.02 -2.34 -21.47
C GLU A 136 -18.70 -1.06 -20.67
N ASN A 137 -19.13 -1.01 -19.42
CA ASN A 137 -18.89 0.12 -18.51
C ASN A 137 -17.67 -0.06 -17.63
N ILE A 138 -16.91 -1.16 -17.78
CA ILE A 138 -15.73 -1.46 -16.97
C ILE A 138 -14.48 -1.53 -17.86
N GLU A 139 -13.51 -0.67 -17.64
CA GLU A 139 -12.21 -0.75 -18.28
C GLU A 139 -11.17 -1.21 -17.28
N VAL A 140 -10.53 -2.34 -17.56
CA VAL A 140 -9.44 -2.89 -16.72
C VAL A 140 -8.11 -2.71 -17.41
N ARG A 141 -7.14 -2.16 -16.70
CA ARG A 141 -5.73 -2.12 -17.13
C ARG A 141 -4.83 -2.75 -16.08
N THR A 142 -3.68 -3.25 -16.54
CA THR A 142 -2.66 -3.82 -15.69
C THR A 142 -1.36 -3.05 -15.82
N TYR A 143 -0.76 -2.71 -14.66
CA TYR A 143 0.53 -2.05 -14.61
C TYR A 143 1.65 -3.09 -14.76
N ASN A 144 2.53 -2.87 -15.73
CA ASN A 144 3.73 -3.68 -15.98
C ASN A 144 3.51 -5.21 -15.91
N PRO A 145 2.57 -5.79 -16.70
CA PRO A 145 2.34 -7.23 -16.73
C PRO A 145 3.59 -7.94 -17.26
N ILE A 146 3.89 -9.14 -16.72
CA ILE A 146 5.02 -9.93 -17.19
C ILE A 146 4.78 -10.39 -18.63
N SER A 147 5.69 -10.02 -19.51
CA SER A 147 5.71 -10.40 -20.93
C SER A 147 7.15 -10.40 -21.43
N LEU A 148 7.38 -10.96 -22.62
CA LEU A 148 8.70 -10.91 -23.27
C LEU A 148 9.20 -9.47 -23.49
N LYS A 149 8.28 -8.48 -23.59
CA LYS A 149 8.62 -7.06 -23.72
C LYS A 149 9.07 -6.42 -22.41
N ASN A 150 8.55 -6.90 -21.26
CA ASN A 150 8.77 -6.33 -19.93
C ASN A 150 9.61 -7.25 -19.02
N VAL A 151 10.16 -8.35 -19.55
CA VAL A 151 10.85 -9.37 -18.75
C VAL A 151 12.08 -8.81 -17.99
N TYR A 152 12.64 -7.71 -18.44
CA TYR A 152 13.75 -7.02 -17.75
C TYR A 152 13.31 -6.00 -16.69
N ALA A 153 12.01 -5.84 -16.47
CA ALA A 153 11.43 -4.86 -15.57
C ALA A 153 10.48 -5.52 -14.53
N ILE A 154 10.69 -6.80 -14.21
CA ILE A 154 9.78 -7.58 -13.32
C ILE A 154 9.69 -6.97 -11.92
N ASN A 155 10.76 -6.34 -11.41
CA ASN A 155 10.81 -5.82 -10.06
C ASN A 155 10.06 -4.50 -9.85
N TYR A 156 9.71 -3.79 -10.91
CA TYR A 156 9.03 -2.50 -10.80
C TYR A 156 7.52 -2.71 -10.76
N ARG A 157 6.92 -2.55 -9.56
CA ARG A 157 5.51 -2.85 -9.32
C ARG A 157 4.72 -1.60 -8.99
N MET A 158 3.42 -1.69 -9.18
CA MET A 158 2.49 -0.69 -8.68
C MET A 158 2.02 -1.14 -7.28
N HIS A 159 2.37 -0.36 -6.25
CA HIS A 159 2.00 -0.70 -4.87
C HIS A 159 0.90 0.21 -4.30
N ASP A 160 0.29 1.03 -5.14
CA ASP A 160 -0.80 1.95 -4.79
C ASP A 160 -2.07 1.20 -4.42
N LYS A 161 -2.84 1.75 -3.48
CA LYS A 161 -4.14 1.23 -3.07
C LYS A 161 -5.07 2.39 -2.75
N TYR A 162 -6.02 2.65 -3.66
CA TYR A 162 -7.02 3.69 -3.50
C TYR A 162 -8.27 3.44 -4.34
N MET A 163 -9.37 4.05 -3.95
CA MET A 163 -10.60 4.11 -4.72
C MET A 163 -11.16 5.53 -4.69
N ILE A 164 -11.52 6.07 -5.85
CA ILE A 164 -12.14 7.39 -6.02
C ILE A 164 -13.56 7.18 -6.52
N VAL A 165 -14.53 7.89 -5.94
CA VAL A 165 -15.94 7.86 -6.35
C VAL A 165 -16.43 9.29 -6.60
N ASP A 166 -16.92 9.53 -7.82
CA ASP A 166 -17.63 10.74 -8.25
C ASP A 166 -16.91 12.06 -8.00
N ASP A 167 -15.58 12.08 -8.03
CA ASP A 167 -14.81 13.29 -7.73
C ASP A 167 -15.17 13.94 -6.37
N ARG A 168 -15.81 13.19 -5.49
CA ARG A 168 -16.36 13.66 -4.21
C ARG A 168 -15.70 13.02 -3.00
N MET A 169 -15.34 11.75 -3.12
CA MET A 169 -14.73 11.00 -2.03
C MET A 169 -13.70 10.02 -2.54
N TYR A 170 -12.72 9.71 -1.70
CA TYR A 170 -11.78 8.65 -1.97
C TYR A 170 -11.31 7.98 -0.69
N ILE A 171 -10.84 6.74 -0.81
CA ILE A 171 -10.14 6.00 0.23
C ILE A 171 -8.72 5.72 -0.26
N LEU A 172 -7.72 5.91 0.59
CA LEU A 172 -6.31 5.64 0.29
C LEU A 172 -5.60 5.10 1.53
N GLY A 173 -4.75 4.09 1.34
CA GLY A 173 -3.96 3.51 2.43
C GLY A 173 -3.16 2.28 2.04
N GLY A 174 -3.02 1.34 2.98
CA GLY A 174 -2.17 0.17 2.82
C GLY A 174 -2.90 -1.11 2.39
N ARG A 175 -4.26 -1.16 2.44
CA ARG A 175 -5.01 -2.40 2.25
C ARG A 175 -5.11 -2.85 0.80
N ASN A 176 -4.82 -4.13 0.58
CA ASN A 176 -5.15 -4.86 -0.64
C ASN A 176 -6.62 -5.34 -0.62
N ILE A 177 -7.11 -5.82 -1.77
CA ILE A 177 -8.47 -6.35 -1.89
C ILE A 177 -8.41 -7.89 -1.80
N ASN A 178 -8.43 -8.37 -0.58
CA ASN A 178 -8.51 -9.80 -0.25
C ASN A 178 -8.83 -9.99 1.24
N ASP A 179 -9.18 -11.23 1.62
CA ASP A 179 -9.58 -11.61 2.98
C ASP A 179 -8.53 -11.38 4.07
N ASN A 180 -7.25 -11.20 3.69
CA ASN A 180 -6.22 -10.88 4.69
C ASN A 180 -6.35 -9.46 5.22
N PHE A 181 -7.02 -8.58 4.48
CA PHE A 181 -7.11 -7.14 4.76
C PHE A 181 -8.53 -6.61 4.91
N LEU A 182 -9.53 -7.35 4.44
CA LEU A 182 -10.93 -6.92 4.39
C LEU A 182 -11.85 -7.97 5.00
N GLY A 183 -12.98 -7.53 5.59
CA GLY A 183 -13.96 -8.38 6.21
C GLY A 183 -13.50 -8.94 7.56
N THR A 184 -14.19 -9.97 8.07
CA THR A 184 -13.92 -10.55 9.39
C THR A 184 -12.49 -11.11 9.46
N PRO A 185 -11.64 -10.64 10.40
CA PRO A 185 -10.26 -11.07 10.50
C PRO A 185 -10.13 -12.58 10.77
N LYS A 186 -9.28 -13.26 10.00
CA LYS A 186 -8.87 -14.66 10.16
C LYS A 186 -7.50 -14.73 10.83
N GLU A 187 -7.00 -15.91 11.18
CA GLU A 187 -5.72 -16.12 11.86
C GLU A 187 -4.53 -15.43 11.13
N ASP A 188 -4.53 -15.48 9.79
CA ASP A 188 -3.47 -14.90 8.94
C ASP A 188 -3.79 -13.45 8.48
N SER A 189 -4.78 -12.80 9.07
CA SER A 189 -5.13 -11.43 8.68
C SER A 189 -4.10 -10.42 9.14
N SER A 190 -3.97 -9.37 8.37
CA SER A 190 -3.20 -8.17 8.71
C SER A 190 -4.15 -7.02 9.04
N ILE A 191 -3.81 -6.24 10.04
CA ILE A 191 -4.48 -4.97 10.33
C ILE A 191 -3.71 -3.86 9.62
N ASP A 192 -4.43 -3.07 8.85
CA ASP A 192 -3.84 -1.94 8.12
C ASP A 192 -4.68 -0.69 8.31
N ARG A 193 -4.19 0.45 7.84
CA ARG A 193 -4.83 1.75 7.98
C ARG A 193 -5.11 2.38 6.63
N GLU A 194 -6.27 3.02 6.55
CA GLU A 194 -6.68 3.83 5.43
C GLU A 194 -7.36 5.11 5.90
N LEU A 195 -7.31 6.11 5.05
CA LEU A 195 -8.06 7.34 5.23
C LEU A 195 -9.15 7.42 4.16
N LEU A 196 -10.40 7.59 4.60
CA LEU A 196 -11.49 8.04 3.75
C LEU A 196 -11.48 9.56 3.79
N VAL A 197 -11.39 10.20 2.64
CA VAL A 197 -11.48 11.64 2.48
C VAL A 197 -12.76 11.99 1.75
N TYR A 198 -13.52 12.91 2.33
CA TYR A 198 -14.78 13.37 1.81
C TYR A 198 -14.74 14.89 1.60
N ASN A 199 -15.07 15.31 0.38
CA ASN A 199 -15.12 16.72 0.02
C ASN A 199 -16.49 17.29 0.35
N THR A 200 -16.58 18.19 1.32
CA THR A 200 -17.81 18.82 1.80
C THR A 200 -18.19 20.07 0.99
N GLY A 201 -17.39 20.49 0.00
CA GLY A 201 -17.62 21.70 -0.78
C GLY A 201 -17.02 21.70 -2.18
N ASN A 202 -17.31 22.73 -2.94
CA ASN A 202 -16.77 22.95 -4.29
C ASN A 202 -15.38 23.59 -4.21
N ASN A 203 -14.37 22.80 -3.85
CA ASN A 203 -13.00 23.28 -3.68
C ASN A 203 -12.11 22.87 -4.85
N THR A 204 -11.51 23.84 -5.54
CA THR A 204 -10.54 23.64 -6.63
C THR A 204 -9.17 23.19 -6.16
N GLY A 205 -8.90 23.23 -4.85
CA GLY A 205 -7.65 22.78 -4.22
C GLY A 205 -7.77 21.45 -3.48
N ALA A 206 -8.85 20.69 -3.68
CA ALA A 206 -9.08 19.44 -2.99
C ALA A 206 -8.05 18.37 -3.36
N SER A 207 -7.66 17.56 -2.38
CA SER A 207 -6.64 16.51 -2.54
C SER A 207 -7.05 15.41 -3.54
N TYR A 208 -8.36 15.22 -3.76
CA TYR A 208 -8.85 14.28 -4.78
C TYR A 208 -8.39 14.68 -6.20
N LEU A 209 -8.21 15.98 -6.49
CA LEU A 209 -7.68 16.44 -7.79
C LEU A 209 -6.22 16.02 -7.99
N GLN A 210 -5.42 16.06 -6.92
CA GLN A 210 -4.05 15.55 -6.95
C GLN A 210 -4.03 14.03 -7.21
N LEU A 211 -4.89 13.28 -6.52
CA LEU A 211 -5.02 11.83 -6.71
C LEU A 211 -5.54 11.48 -8.11
N LYS A 212 -6.49 12.24 -8.64
CA LYS A 212 -7.00 12.06 -10.00
C LYS A 212 -5.95 12.39 -11.07
N ALA A 213 -5.15 13.42 -10.86
CA ALA A 213 -4.03 13.76 -11.74
C ALA A 213 -2.98 12.63 -11.73
N TYR A 214 -2.61 12.11 -10.56
CA TYR A 214 -1.75 10.95 -10.42
C TYR A 214 -2.32 9.72 -11.13
N PHE A 215 -3.60 9.40 -10.92
CA PHE A 215 -4.25 8.30 -11.63
C PHE A 215 -4.18 8.47 -13.15
N THR A 216 -4.42 9.68 -13.66
CA THR A 216 -4.34 9.95 -15.09
C THR A 216 -2.94 9.73 -15.64
N GLU A 217 -1.91 10.10 -14.89
CA GLU A 217 -0.51 9.87 -15.26
C GLU A 217 -0.20 8.37 -15.31
N ILE A 218 -0.44 7.63 -14.21
CA ILE A 218 -0.11 6.20 -14.15
C ILE A 218 -0.94 5.36 -15.14
N TRP A 219 -2.21 5.72 -15.36
CA TRP A 219 -3.10 5.06 -16.31
C TRP A 219 -2.58 5.11 -17.75
N ASN A 220 -1.85 6.18 -18.11
CA ASN A 220 -1.30 6.40 -19.44
C ASN A 220 0.19 5.99 -19.56
N GLU A 221 0.77 5.42 -18.51
CA GLU A 221 2.16 4.93 -18.55
C GLU A 221 2.38 3.92 -19.68
N PRO A 222 3.53 4.00 -20.38
CA PRO A 222 3.85 3.07 -21.46
C PRO A 222 3.89 1.59 -21.05
N CYS A 223 4.03 1.29 -19.77
CA CYS A 223 4.01 -0.07 -19.23
C CYS A 223 2.60 -0.59 -18.92
N VAL A 224 1.59 0.27 -18.91
CA VAL A 224 0.20 -0.10 -18.63
C VAL A 224 -0.46 -0.69 -19.87
N ARG A 225 -1.22 -1.76 -19.66
CA ARG A 225 -1.89 -2.52 -20.74
C ARG A 225 -3.34 -2.73 -20.42
N ARG A 226 -4.22 -2.42 -21.38
CA ARG A 226 -5.63 -2.83 -21.31
C ARG A 226 -5.72 -4.35 -21.27
N LEU A 227 -6.59 -4.85 -20.41
CA LEU A 227 -6.90 -6.26 -20.29
C LEU A 227 -8.21 -6.55 -21.05
N ASP A 228 -8.12 -7.48 -21.98
CA ASP A 228 -9.27 -7.93 -22.79
C ASP A 228 -9.23 -9.47 -22.86
N PRO A 229 -9.68 -10.15 -21.81
CA PRO A 229 -9.57 -11.60 -21.70
C PRO A 229 -10.63 -12.27 -22.59
N HIS A 230 -10.21 -13.32 -23.30
CA HIS A 230 -11.16 -14.13 -24.06
C HIS A 230 -12.01 -14.99 -23.11
N ILE A 231 -13.35 -14.83 -23.20
CA ILE A 231 -14.35 -15.55 -22.42
C ILE A 231 -15.61 -15.76 -23.26
N SER A 232 -16.31 -16.89 -23.07
CA SER A 232 -17.54 -17.18 -23.81
C SER A 232 -18.75 -16.47 -23.21
N GLU A 233 -19.72 -16.09 -24.07
CA GLU A 233 -20.98 -15.44 -23.64
C GLU A 233 -21.75 -16.26 -22.57
N LYS A 234 -21.69 -17.60 -22.70
CA LYS A 234 -22.32 -18.47 -21.69
C LYS A 234 -21.72 -18.30 -20.30
N VAL A 235 -20.38 -18.27 -20.22
CA VAL A 235 -19.69 -18.10 -18.93
C VAL A 235 -19.89 -16.68 -18.40
N ILE A 236 -19.90 -15.66 -19.26
CA ILE A 236 -20.21 -14.28 -18.86
C ILE A 236 -21.58 -14.23 -18.16
N LYS A 237 -22.59 -14.83 -18.77
CA LYS A 237 -23.95 -14.85 -18.21
C LYS A 237 -24.01 -15.56 -16.86
N GLU A 238 -23.37 -16.74 -16.74
CA GLU A 238 -23.31 -17.51 -15.50
C GLU A 238 -22.64 -16.70 -14.36
N GLU A 239 -21.52 -15.98 -14.67
CA GLU A 239 -20.84 -15.17 -13.67
C GLU A 239 -21.61 -13.88 -13.31
N TYR A 240 -22.35 -13.30 -14.26
CA TYR A 240 -23.24 -12.16 -13.95
C TYR A 240 -24.38 -12.56 -13.02
N GLU A 241 -25.03 -13.69 -13.24
CA GLU A 241 -26.04 -14.24 -12.33
C GLU A 241 -25.42 -14.53 -10.93
N HIS A 242 -24.16 -14.96 -10.87
CA HIS A 242 -23.43 -15.16 -9.63
C HIS A 242 -23.18 -13.84 -8.90
N PHE A 243 -22.72 -12.78 -9.60
CA PHE A 243 -22.54 -11.44 -9.00
C PHE A 243 -23.84 -10.89 -8.45
N GLU A 244 -24.96 -11.02 -9.17
CA GLU A 244 -26.28 -10.61 -8.70
C GLU A 244 -26.65 -11.33 -7.40
N GLY A 245 -26.41 -12.63 -7.33
CA GLY A 245 -26.67 -13.42 -6.12
C GLY A 245 -25.84 -12.96 -4.91
N ILE A 246 -24.55 -12.70 -5.10
CA ILE A 246 -23.67 -12.15 -4.06
C ILE A 246 -24.16 -10.78 -3.62
N TYR A 247 -24.50 -9.88 -4.57
CA TYR A 247 -24.94 -8.53 -4.24
C TYR A 247 -26.24 -8.51 -3.45
N VAL A 248 -27.19 -9.38 -3.80
CA VAL A 248 -28.42 -9.55 -3.03
C VAL A 248 -28.12 -9.99 -1.58
N GLN A 249 -27.16 -10.88 -1.39
CA GLN A 249 -26.75 -11.27 -0.05
C GLN A 249 -26.07 -10.11 0.71
N LEU A 250 -25.22 -9.34 0.05
CA LEU A 250 -24.59 -8.15 0.64
C LEU A 250 -25.63 -7.12 1.13
N LEU A 251 -26.70 -6.92 0.37
CA LEU A 251 -27.80 -6.03 0.79
C LEU A 251 -28.60 -6.57 1.97
N GLN A 252 -28.64 -7.90 2.18
CA GLN A 252 -29.25 -8.51 3.37
C GLN A 252 -28.35 -8.31 4.59
N ASP A 253 -27.03 -8.49 4.44
CA ASP A 253 -26.05 -8.36 5.52
C ASP A 253 -25.80 -6.90 5.89
N TYR A 254 -25.85 -6.01 4.91
CA TYR A 254 -25.55 -4.56 5.03
C TYR A 254 -26.63 -3.72 4.28
N PRO A 255 -27.84 -3.60 4.83
CA PRO A 255 -28.97 -2.94 4.15
C PRO A 255 -28.74 -1.48 3.74
N GLU A 256 -27.78 -0.82 4.41
CA GLU A 256 -27.48 0.60 4.18
C GLU A 256 -26.47 0.86 3.03
N ILE A 257 -25.97 -0.16 2.33
CA ILE A 257 -24.96 0.02 1.27
C ILE A 257 -25.40 1.08 0.24
N GLU A 258 -26.66 1.03 -0.21
CA GLU A 258 -27.18 1.96 -1.23
C GLU A 258 -27.85 3.21 -0.66
N SER A 259 -28.07 3.26 0.64
CA SER A 259 -28.84 4.33 1.29
C SER A 259 -28.07 5.07 2.38
N TYR A 260 -26.76 4.83 2.49
CA TYR A 260 -25.95 5.47 3.50
C TYR A 260 -25.80 6.98 3.21
N ASP A 261 -26.19 7.80 4.18
CA ASP A 261 -26.17 9.28 4.11
C ASP A 261 -25.28 9.94 5.17
N GLY A 262 -24.66 9.12 6.04
CA GLY A 262 -23.84 9.59 7.16
C GLY A 262 -22.42 10.03 6.81
N TRP A 263 -22.15 10.49 5.59
CA TRP A 263 -20.80 10.78 5.07
C TRP A 263 -20.03 11.82 5.87
N GLU A 264 -20.69 12.77 6.50
CA GLU A 264 -20.08 13.83 7.28
C GLU A 264 -19.99 13.49 8.78
N ILE A 265 -20.55 12.33 9.19
CA ILE A 265 -20.53 11.92 10.59
C ILE A 265 -19.13 11.38 10.92
N ASN A 266 -18.57 11.83 12.04
CA ASN A 266 -17.25 11.44 12.55
C ASN A 266 -16.07 11.84 11.67
N LEU A 267 -16.23 12.72 10.69
CA LEU A 267 -15.10 13.29 9.97
C LEU A 267 -14.29 14.24 10.87
N HIS A 268 -13.00 14.04 10.91
CA HIS A 268 -12.08 15.05 11.41
C HIS A 268 -11.93 16.16 10.37
N THR A 269 -12.00 17.40 10.81
CA THR A 269 -11.64 18.54 9.97
C THR A 269 -10.15 18.55 9.75
N ALA A 270 -9.72 18.69 8.50
CA ALA A 270 -8.32 18.89 8.15
C ALA A 270 -8.08 20.35 7.75
N ASN A 271 -7.00 20.93 8.25
CA ASN A 271 -6.52 22.23 7.77
C ASN A 271 -6.04 22.12 6.32
N SER A 272 -5.35 21.02 6.01
CA SER A 272 -4.94 20.68 4.65
C SER A 272 -4.76 19.18 4.48
N ILE A 273 -4.93 18.72 3.25
CA ILE A 273 -4.59 17.34 2.83
C ILE A 273 -3.76 17.45 1.55
N THR A 274 -2.58 16.82 1.52
CA THR A 274 -1.68 16.85 0.38
C THR A 274 -1.22 15.44 0.02
N LEU A 275 -1.19 15.12 -1.27
CA LEU A 275 -0.73 13.83 -1.78
C LEU A 275 0.78 13.87 -2.05
N LEU A 276 1.51 12.94 -1.48
CA LEU A 276 2.88 12.61 -1.86
C LEU A 276 2.90 11.35 -2.72
N SER A 277 3.76 11.31 -3.72
CA SER A 277 3.88 10.16 -4.62
C SER A 277 5.30 9.91 -5.09
N ASN A 278 5.66 8.64 -5.28
CA ASN A 278 6.80 8.26 -6.10
C ASN A 278 6.48 8.41 -7.59
N GLY A 279 7.51 8.33 -8.44
CA GLY A 279 7.30 8.38 -9.89
C GLY A 279 6.49 7.17 -10.41
N THR A 280 5.69 7.37 -11.44
CA THR A 280 4.75 6.39 -12.01
C THR A 280 5.42 5.36 -12.95
N HIS A 281 6.62 5.67 -13.50
CA HIS A 281 7.30 4.84 -14.50
C HIS A 281 7.82 3.51 -13.95
N ASN A 282 7.92 2.48 -14.80
CA ASN A 282 8.48 1.17 -14.45
C ASN A 282 10.02 1.13 -14.55
N GLY A 283 10.70 1.77 -13.62
CA GLY A 283 12.16 1.85 -13.53
C GLY A 283 12.60 2.29 -12.15
N ASN A 284 13.93 2.29 -11.90
CA ASN A 284 14.45 2.81 -10.64
C ASN A 284 13.96 4.24 -10.39
N LYS A 285 13.36 4.43 -9.23
CA LYS A 285 12.77 5.70 -8.80
C LYS A 285 13.76 6.54 -8.02
N GLU A 286 13.54 7.82 -8.03
CA GLU A 286 14.14 8.75 -7.09
C GLU A 286 13.49 8.53 -5.71
N PRO A 287 14.24 8.56 -4.59
CA PRO A 287 13.70 8.40 -3.25
C PRO A 287 12.95 9.68 -2.78
N LYS A 288 12.00 10.12 -3.59
CA LYS A 288 11.29 11.39 -3.41
C LYS A 288 10.44 11.37 -2.15
N LEU A 289 9.60 10.32 -2.00
CA LEU A 289 8.70 10.18 -0.85
C LEU A 289 9.44 10.19 0.48
N LEU A 290 10.50 9.39 0.60
CA LEU A 290 11.30 9.35 1.82
C LEU A 290 11.92 10.71 2.12
N TYR A 291 12.43 11.39 1.10
CA TYR A 291 13.02 12.73 1.26
C TYR A 291 11.97 13.74 1.73
N GLU A 292 10.78 13.76 1.14
CA GLU A 292 9.70 14.66 1.53
C GLU A 292 9.24 14.41 2.97
N MET A 293 9.09 13.14 3.36
CA MET A 293 8.77 12.75 4.74
C MET A 293 9.89 13.11 5.73
N GLU A 294 11.17 12.94 5.33
CA GLU A 294 12.33 13.38 6.13
C GLU A 294 12.28 14.87 6.41
N GLN A 295 12.03 15.69 5.38
CA GLN A 295 11.98 17.16 5.55
C GLN A 295 10.83 17.60 6.45
N LEU A 296 9.67 16.95 6.38
CA LEU A 296 8.54 17.22 7.28
C LEU A 296 8.86 16.76 8.72
N ALA A 297 9.42 15.57 8.89
CA ALA A 297 9.75 15.02 10.20
C ALA A 297 10.92 15.74 10.88
N ALA A 298 11.92 16.18 10.14
CA ALA A 298 13.07 16.92 10.69
C ALA A 298 12.69 18.32 11.24
N ALA A 299 11.52 18.83 10.87
CA ALA A 299 10.96 20.07 11.42
C ALA A 299 10.23 19.87 12.76
N GLY A 300 9.92 18.62 13.14
CA GLY A 300 9.23 18.26 14.36
C GLY A 300 10.16 17.94 15.53
N SER A 301 9.57 17.69 16.68
CA SER A 301 10.24 17.33 17.93
C SER A 301 9.90 15.91 18.42
N ASP A 302 8.76 15.36 18.00
CA ASP A 302 8.28 14.04 18.37
C ASP A 302 7.69 13.33 17.15
N VAL A 303 8.31 12.22 16.75
CA VAL A 303 7.98 11.48 15.52
C VAL A 303 7.69 10.02 15.84
N ILE A 304 6.51 9.56 15.44
CA ILE A 304 6.13 8.14 15.47
C ILE A 304 6.08 7.59 14.06
N ILE A 305 6.79 6.51 13.79
CA ILE A 305 6.76 5.77 12.53
C ILE A 305 6.15 4.39 12.79
N GLN A 306 5.07 4.06 12.09
CA GLN A 306 4.50 2.72 12.09
C GLN A 306 4.74 2.08 10.73
N THR A 307 5.35 0.91 10.73
CA THR A 307 5.66 0.15 9.50
C THR A 307 5.69 -1.34 9.83
N PRO A 308 5.29 -2.24 8.92
CA PRO A 308 5.30 -3.68 9.22
C PRO A 308 6.70 -4.22 9.53
N TYR A 309 7.73 -3.63 8.97
CA TYR A 309 9.16 -3.96 9.11
C TYR A 309 10.04 -2.80 8.62
N VAL A 310 11.33 -2.88 8.87
CA VAL A 310 12.34 -1.95 8.36
C VAL A 310 13.38 -2.73 7.56
N ILE A 311 13.53 -2.43 6.26
CA ILE A 311 14.56 -2.98 5.36
C ILE A 311 15.30 -1.81 4.71
N ALA A 312 16.27 -1.26 5.42
CA ALA A 312 16.89 0.01 5.05
C ALA A 312 18.30 -0.18 4.45
N ASP A 313 18.63 0.69 3.50
CA ASP A 313 19.99 0.91 3.05
C ASP A 313 20.67 2.05 3.85
N ARG A 314 21.91 2.36 3.48
CA ARG A 314 22.68 3.42 4.17
C ARG A 314 22.01 4.79 4.08
N ALA A 315 21.36 5.12 2.97
CA ALA A 315 20.69 6.41 2.81
C ALA A 315 19.48 6.51 3.74
N MET A 316 18.68 5.45 3.81
CA MET A 316 17.53 5.35 4.70
C MET A 316 17.92 5.39 6.19
N TYR A 317 19.03 4.75 6.59
CA TYR A 317 19.57 4.90 7.94
C TYR A 317 20.01 6.33 8.24
N ASN A 318 20.63 7.01 7.27
CA ASN A 318 21.00 8.42 7.44
C ASN A 318 19.76 9.31 7.64
N THR A 319 18.67 9.05 6.90
CA THR A 319 17.37 9.74 7.10
C THR A 319 16.89 9.58 8.54
N LEU A 320 16.87 8.35 9.08
CA LEU A 320 16.49 8.13 10.48
C LEU A 320 17.41 8.87 11.46
N SER A 321 18.72 8.85 11.22
CA SER A 321 19.68 9.57 12.06
C SER A 321 19.44 11.08 12.01
N ASN A 322 19.24 11.65 10.82
CA ASN A 322 18.98 13.09 10.64
C ASN A 322 17.73 13.54 11.39
N ILE A 323 16.65 12.76 11.35
CA ILE A 323 15.43 13.05 12.10
C ILE A 323 15.71 12.95 13.61
N SER A 324 16.42 11.90 14.05
CA SER A 324 16.72 11.64 15.46
C SER A 324 17.68 12.65 16.10
N GLU A 325 18.41 13.45 15.30
CA GLU A 325 19.25 14.55 15.82
C GLU A 325 18.42 15.64 16.53
N ASN A 326 17.18 15.85 16.08
CA ASN A 326 16.33 16.94 16.56
C ASN A 326 15.00 16.48 17.16
N ALA A 327 14.58 15.25 16.91
CA ALA A 327 13.29 14.70 17.34
C ALA A 327 13.46 13.40 18.14
N ASN A 328 12.52 13.14 19.06
CA ASN A 328 12.32 11.84 19.67
C ASN A 328 11.63 10.93 18.64
N VAL A 329 12.36 9.97 18.07
CA VAL A 329 11.84 9.07 17.03
C VAL A 329 11.52 7.70 17.61
N GLN A 330 10.27 7.27 17.45
CA GLN A 330 9.77 5.97 17.86
C GLN A 330 9.31 5.18 16.63
N ILE A 331 9.76 3.93 16.49
CA ILE A 331 9.34 3.05 15.38
C ILE A 331 8.57 1.86 15.95
N PHE A 332 7.31 1.71 15.51
CA PHE A 332 6.48 0.56 15.80
C PHE A 332 6.51 -0.40 14.63
N LEU A 333 6.90 -1.64 14.87
CA LEU A 333 6.97 -2.70 13.87
C LEU A 333 6.55 -4.04 14.50
N ASN A 334 6.25 -5.05 13.66
CA ASN A 334 5.90 -6.35 14.18
C ASN A 334 7.05 -6.98 14.94
N ALA A 335 6.75 -7.55 16.11
CA ALA A 335 7.60 -8.58 16.68
C ALA A 335 7.78 -9.73 15.69
N VAL A 336 8.94 -10.35 15.64
CA VAL A 336 9.27 -11.41 14.65
C VAL A 336 8.30 -12.61 14.76
N GLU A 337 7.73 -12.81 15.94
CA GLU A 337 6.75 -13.85 16.25
C GLU A 337 5.39 -13.60 15.55
N SER A 338 4.95 -12.35 15.45
CA SER A 338 3.66 -11.94 14.87
C SER A 338 3.76 -11.48 13.42
N GLY A 339 4.96 -11.16 12.92
CA GLY A 339 5.15 -10.72 11.55
C GLY A 339 4.86 -11.83 10.52
N LEU A 340 4.10 -11.48 9.48
CA LEU A 340 3.75 -12.40 8.38
C LEU A 340 4.75 -12.36 7.22
N ASN A 341 5.61 -11.34 7.13
CA ASN A 341 6.63 -11.26 6.08
C ASN A 341 7.95 -11.89 6.54
N PRO A 342 8.30 -13.12 6.10
CA PRO A 342 9.51 -13.80 6.54
C PRO A 342 10.80 -13.11 6.07
N TRP A 343 10.76 -12.42 4.93
CA TRP A 343 11.90 -11.65 4.41
C TRP A 343 12.17 -10.42 5.27
N GLY A 344 11.12 -9.63 5.58
CA GLY A 344 11.21 -8.47 6.46
C GLY A 344 11.66 -8.83 7.87
N CYS A 345 11.09 -9.88 8.47
CA CYS A 345 11.52 -10.39 9.78
C CYS A 345 13.00 -10.84 9.79
N SER A 346 13.45 -11.52 8.72
CA SER A 346 14.82 -11.98 8.64
C SER A 346 15.83 -10.85 8.44
N ASP A 347 15.50 -9.85 7.62
CA ASP A 347 16.33 -8.65 7.45
C ASP A 347 16.41 -7.84 8.73
N TYR A 348 15.28 -7.65 9.41
CA TYR A 348 15.22 -6.98 10.71
C TYR A 348 16.14 -7.65 11.75
N LEU A 349 16.13 -8.99 11.86
CA LEU A 349 17.03 -9.73 12.75
C LEU A 349 18.51 -9.49 12.45
N ASN A 350 18.88 -9.32 11.17
CA ASN A 350 20.24 -8.99 10.76
C ASN A 350 20.63 -7.54 11.12
N ASN A 351 19.69 -6.61 11.06
CA ASN A 351 19.98 -5.18 11.04
C ASN A 351 19.44 -4.41 12.25
N LYS A 352 18.77 -5.06 13.20
CA LYS A 352 18.19 -4.43 14.40
C LYS A 352 19.14 -3.47 15.11
N LYS A 353 20.41 -3.89 15.30
CA LYS A 353 21.43 -3.04 15.91
C LYS A 353 21.74 -1.80 15.08
N GLN A 354 21.72 -1.92 13.75
CA GLN A 354 21.98 -0.80 12.85
C GLN A 354 20.83 0.24 12.94
N ILE A 355 19.57 -0.25 13.05
CA ILE A 355 18.41 0.63 13.24
C ILE A 355 18.53 1.38 14.57
N LEU A 356 18.82 0.70 15.69
CA LEU A 356 19.02 1.35 16.99
C LEU A 356 20.16 2.36 17.00
N ASN A 357 21.23 2.10 16.24
CA ASN A 357 22.37 3.03 16.12
C ASN A 357 21.99 4.37 15.44
N THR A 358 20.80 4.48 14.81
CA THR A 358 20.30 5.76 14.27
C THR A 358 19.70 6.67 15.34
N GLY A 359 19.61 6.23 16.59
CA GLY A 359 19.06 7.00 17.72
C GLY A 359 17.57 6.77 17.97
N VAL A 360 16.92 5.88 17.21
CA VAL A 360 15.48 5.61 17.34
C VAL A 360 15.17 4.66 18.49
N THR A 361 14.00 4.81 19.10
CA THR A 361 13.38 3.81 19.98
C THR A 361 12.56 2.83 19.15
N LEU A 362 12.76 1.52 19.36
CA LEU A 362 11.99 0.46 18.70
C LEU A 362 10.91 -0.11 19.61
N HIS A 363 9.71 -0.28 19.06
CA HIS A 363 8.62 -1.01 19.68
C HIS A 363 8.32 -2.27 18.85
N GLU A 364 8.79 -3.42 19.31
CA GLU A 364 8.45 -4.73 18.73
C GLU A 364 7.07 -5.14 19.23
N VAL A 365 6.05 -4.88 18.41
CA VAL A 365 4.64 -5.10 18.79
C VAL A 365 4.27 -6.56 18.62
N PHE A 366 3.79 -7.17 19.68
CA PHE A 366 3.16 -8.47 19.65
C PHE A 366 1.65 -8.31 19.55
N SER A 367 1.07 -8.76 18.44
CA SER A 367 -0.38 -8.69 18.17
C SER A 367 -0.89 -10.04 17.65
N PRO A 368 -2.15 -10.40 17.91
CA PRO A 368 -2.79 -11.57 17.29
C PRO A 368 -2.75 -11.55 15.76
N HIS A 369 -2.88 -10.36 15.18
CA HIS A 369 -2.78 -10.12 13.74
C HIS A 369 -1.53 -9.30 13.42
N SER A 370 -0.94 -9.52 12.25
CA SER A 370 0.21 -8.74 11.82
C SER A 370 -0.19 -7.29 11.57
N ILE A 371 0.57 -6.35 12.13
CA ILE A 371 0.38 -4.91 11.85
C ILE A 371 1.00 -4.62 10.49
N HIS A 372 0.21 -4.02 9.61
CA HIS A 372 0.65 -3.68 8.25
C HIS A 372 0.52 -2.18 7.95
N THR A 373 0.20 -1.36 8.94
CA THR A 373 0.04 0.11 8.83
C THR A 373 1.34 0.79 8.38
N LYS A 374 1.20 1.83 7.57
CA LYS A 374 2.28 2.74 7.16
C LYS A 374 1.87 4.15 7.51
N THR A 375 2.39 4.63 8.64
CA THR A 375 1.98 5.92 9.21
C THR A 375 3.19 6.63 9.78
N VAL A 376 3.30 7.94 9.54
CA VAL A 376 4.24 8.81 10.24
C VAL A 376 3.44 9.92 10.91
N LEU A 377 3.60 10.07 12.23
CA LEU A 377 2.97 11.14 13.01
C LEU A 377 4.06 12.10 13.45
N ILE A 378 3.85 13.38 13.25
CA ILE A 378 4.81 14.42 13.57
C ILE A 378 4.13 15.43 14.51
N ASP A 379 4.69 15.61 15.67
CA ASP A 379 4.15 16.45 16.75
C ASP A 379 2.66 16.11 17.01
N ASP A 380 1.81 17.10 17.26
CA ASP A 380 0.41 16.95 17.65
C ASP A 380 -0.62 17.19 16.54
N HIS A 381 -0.18 17.46 15.31
CA HIS A 381 -1.09 17.88 14.25
C HIS A 381 -0.87 17.21 12.89
N LEU A 382 0.35 16.76 12.55
CA LEU A 382 0.65 16.24 11.22
C LEU A 382 0.64 14.71 11.20
N SER A 383 -0.14 14.14 10.27
CA SER A 383 -0.25 12.70 10.06
C SER A 383 0.01 12.35 8.60
N ILE A 384 0.87 11.36 8.35
CA ILE A 384 1.18 10.88 6.99
C ILE A 384 0.78 9.42 6.93
N VAL A 385 -0.18 9.06 6.08
CA VAL A 385 -0.75 7.71 5.96
C VAL A 385 -0.82 7.27 4.52
N GLY A 386 -0.47 6.01 4.23
CA GLY A 386 -0.57 5.49 2.87
C GLY A 386 0.01 4.11 2.65
N SER A 387 0.69 3.90 1.51
CA SER A 387 1.15 2.59 1.06
C SER A 387 2.65 2.32 1.29
N PHE A 388 3.46 3.35 1.59
CA PHE A 388 4.92 3.29 1.66
C PHE A 388 5.42 2.49 2.86
N ASN A 389 5.99 1.32 2.63
CA ASN A 389 6.75 0.58 3.64
C ASN A 389 8.12 1.25 3.86
N PHE A 390 8.68 1.11 5.06
CA PHE A 390 10.04 1.56 5.30
C PHE A 390 11.05 0.51 4.78
N ASP A 391 11.02 0.31 3.44
CA ASP A 391 11.87 -0.66 2.75
C ASP A 391 12.45 -0.11 1.43
N MET A 392 13.47 -0.80 0.90
CA MET A 392 14.16 -0.38 -0.31
C MET A 392 13.29 -0.51 -1.57
N ARG A 393 12.31 -1.45 -1.58
CA ARG A 393 11.37 -1.56 -2.70
C ARG A 393 10.50 -0.33 -2.81
N SER A 394 9.82 0.04 -1.71
CA SER A 394 8.96 1.23 -1.66
C SER A 394 9.74 2.49 -1.99
N ASN A 395 11.01 2.56 -1.57
CA ASN A 395 11.81 3.75 -1.78
C ASN A 395 12.34 3.91 -3.21
N TYR A 396 12.65 2.79 -3.92
CA TYR A 396 13.38 2.87 -5.19
C TYR A 396 12.72 2.15 -6.36
N LEU A 397 11.76 1.25 -6.13
CA LEU A 397 11.25 0.37 -7.18
C LEU A 397 9.76 0.53 -7.43
N ASP A 398 8.96 0.57 -6.38
CA ASP A 398 7.51 0.51 -6.47
C ASP A 398 6.89 1.91 -6.59
N THR A 399 5.69 2.02 -7.17
CA THR A 399 4.89 3.23 -7.01
C THR A 399 4.31 3.23 -5.59
N GLU A 400 4.25 4.39 -4.97
CA GLU A 400 3.76 4.56 -3.61
C GLU A 400 3.03 5.89 -3.47
N LEU A 401 2.03 5.92 -2.59
CA LEU A 401 1.26 7.11 -2.25
C LEU A 401 1.16 7.29 -0.74
N MET A 402 1.30 8.53 -0.29
CA MET A 402 1.08 8.93 1.10
C MET A 402 0.24 10.20 1.14
N LEU A 403 -0.72 10.28 2.05
CA LEU A 403 -1.46 11.50 2.36
C LEU A 403 -0.87 12.19 3.57
N VAL A 404 -0.47 13.44 3.42
CA VAL A 404 -0.10 14.33 4.52
C VAL A 404 -1.36 15.07 4.93
N VAL A 405 -1.80 14.86 6.17
CA VAL A 405 -3.00 15.47 6.74
C VAL A 405 -2.61 16.34 7.94
N ASP A 406 -2.89 17.62 7.86
CA ASP A 406 -2.79 18.56 8.97
C ASP A 406 -4.12 18.58 9.71
N SER A 407 -4.20 17.86 10.84
CA SER A 407 -5.39 17.76 11.70
C SER A 407 -5.00 17.27 13.09
N GLU A 408 -5.18 18.12 14.08
CA GLU A 408 -4.92 17.79 15.50
C GLU A 408 -5.77 16.60 15.97
N ASN A 409 -7.05 16.58 15.60
CA ASN A 409 -7.97 15.53 16.02
C ASN A 409 -7.63 14.16 15.43
N LEU A 410 -7.30 14.09 14.13
CA LEU A 410 -6.84 12.87 13.50
C LEU A 410 -5.51 12.40 14.12
N ASN A 411 -4.56 13.32 14.29
CA ASN A 411 -3.25 13.00 14.87
C ASN A 411 -3.41 12.44 16.30
N ALA A 412 -4.26 13.04 17.12
CA ALA A 412 -4.54 12.56 18.48
C ALA A 412 -5.17 11.15 18.47
N GLU A 413 -6.11 10.88 17.55
CA GLU A 413 -6.68 9.53 17.38
C GLU A 413 -5.60 8.51 17.04
N LEU A 414 -4.75 8.81 16.06
CA LEU A 414 -3.68 7.91 15.59
C LEU A 414 -2.60 7.70 16.67
N ARG A 415 -2.28 8.72 17.47
CA ARG A 415 -1.37 8.58 18.62
C ARG A 415 -1.94 7.67 19.69
N ASN A 416 -3.23 7.80 20.01
CA ASN A 416 -3.92 6.91 20.97
C ASN A 416 -3.87 5.44 20.50
N MET A 417 -3.92 5.18 19.18
CA MET A 417 -3.75 3.84 18.63
C MET A 417 -2.30 3.34 18.76
N ALA A 418 -1.31 4.21 18.57
CA ALA A 418 0.11 3.87 18.77
C ALA A 418 0.40 3.54 20.25
N GLU A 419 -0.17 4.28 21.19
CA GLU A 419 -0.06 4.00 22.64
C GLU A 419 -0.61 2.62 23.00
N LYS A 420 -1.74 2.19 22.40
CA LYS A 420 -2.26 0.83 22.60
C LYS A 420 -1.25 -0.24 22.15
N TYR A 421 -0.58 -0.01 21.02
CA TYR A 421 0.48 -0.92 20.55
C TYR A 421 1.68 -0.93 21.51
N GLN A 422 2.02 0.19 22.14
CA GLN A 422 3.11 0.24 23.09
C GLN A 422 2.87 -0.68 24.31
N HIS A 423 1.63 -0.78 24.79
CA HIS A 423 1.28 -1.70 25.88
C HIS A 423 1.54 -3.16 25.57
N SER A 424 1.46 -3.56 24.28
CA SER A 424 1.73 -4.93 23.81
C SER A 424 3.08 -5.07 23.13
N SER A 425 4.04 -4.18 23.37
CA SER A 425 5.36 -4.19 22.74
C SER A 425 6.51 -4.45 23.69
N LEU A 426 7.60 -4.95 23.13
CA LEU A 426 8.94 -4.87 23.72
C LEU A 426 9.59 -3.58 23.20
N THR A 427 9.70 -2.59 24.10
CA THR A 427 10.34 -1.31 23.79
C THR A 427 11.85 -1.42 24.00
N ILE A 428 12.64 -1.03 23.01
CA ILE A 428 14.10 -1.10 23.02
C ILE A 428 14.65 0.30 22.74
N LEU A 429 15.37 0.83 23.72
CA LEU A 429 16.00 2.15 23.64
C LEU A 429 17.27 2.11 22.78
N PRO A 430 17.78 3.26 22.30
CA PRO A 430 19.01 3.33 21.50
C PRO A 430 20.25 2.70 22.17
N ASP A 431 20.32 2.73 23.50
CA ASP A 431 21.40 2.11 24.26
C ASP A 431 21.27 0.58 24.41
N GLY A 432 20.19 0.00 23.89
CA GLY A 432 19.87 -1.42 23.97
C GLY A 432 19.10 -1.83 25.23
N THR A 433 18.77 -0.89 26.12
CA THR A 433 17.90 -1.18 27.26
C THR A 433 16.50 -1.55 26.79
N ALA A 434 15.93 -2.62 27.33
CA ALA A 434 14.62 -3.13 26.95
C ALA A 434 13.61 -3.03 28.09
N ASN A 435 12.41 -2.52 27.78
CA ASN A 435 11.27 -2.43 28.66
C ASN A 435 10.11 -3.23 28.07
N VAL A 436 9.44 -3.99 28.92
CA VAL A 436 8.30 -4.84 28.54
C VAL A 436 7.00 -4.10 28.79
N GLY A 437 6.14 -4.01 27.78
CA GLY A 437 4.80 -3.44 27.93
C GLY A 437 3.91 -4.32 28.82
N GLU A 438 2.90 -3.72 29.46
CA GLU A 438 2.04 -4.39 30.45
C GLU A 438 1.24 -5.58 29.88
N GLN A 439 0.95 -5.55 28.58
CA GLN A 439 0.19 -6.58 27.85
C GLN A 439 1.07 -7.39 26.89
N TYR A 440 2.40 -7.23 26.96
CA TYR A 440 3.31 -7.96 26.09
C TYR A 440 3.38 -9.44 26.46
N GLU A 441 3.00 -10.30 25.53
CA GLU A 441 3.13 -11.74 25.67
C GLU A 441 4.37 -12.26 24.96
N GLN A 442 5.41 -12.58 25.72
CA GLN A 442 6.60 -13.19 25.12
C GLN A 442 6.27 -14.58 24.59
N ARG A 443 6.31 -14.77 23.28
CA ARG A 443 6.20 -16.08 22.63
C ARG A 443 7.54 -16.50 22.05
N GLN A 444 7.81 -17.80 22.12
CA GLN A 444 8.99 -18.35 21.47
C GLN A 444 8.65 -18.69 20.01
N LEU A 445 9.50 -18.28 19.09
CA LEU A 445 9.41 -18.72 17.70
C LEU A 445 9.44 -20.25 17.63
N PRO A 446 8.48 -20.88 16.92
CA PRO A 446 8.53 -22.30 16.63
C PRO A 446 9.89 -22.67 15.98
N ILE A 447 10.43 -23.82 16.33
CA ILE A 447 11.78 -24.26 15.87
C ILE A 447 11.90 -24.17 14.35
N MET A 448 10.88 -24.61 13.60
CA MET A 448 10.88 -24.56 12.14
C MET A 448 10.93 -23.12 11.61
N LYS A 449 10.16 -22.20 12.21
CA LYS A 449 10.16 -20.77 11.85
C LYS A 449 11.53 -20.14 12.13
N ARG A 450 12.15 -20.49 13.26
CA ARG A 450 13.50 -20.01 13.62
C ARG A 450 14.58 -20.53 12.67
N LEU A 451 14.51 -21.82 12.25
CA LEU A 451 15.43 -22.38 11.25
C LEU A 451 15.25 -21.71 9.88
N MET A 452 14.00 -21.50 9.47
CA MET A 452 13.68 -20.80 8.23
C MET A 452 14.25 -19.36 8.23
N TYR A 453 14.04 -18.61 9.32
CA TYR A 453 14.59 -17.25 9.42
C TYR A 453 16.12 -17.26 9.40
N GLY A 454 16.78 -18.18 10.12
CA GLY A 454 18.23 -18.33 10.08
C GLY A 454 18.78 -18.61 8.68
N PHE A 455 18.07 -19.39 7.87
CA PHE A 455 18.40 -19.63 6.47
C PHE A 455 18.18 -18.39 5.60
N LEU A 456 17.03 -17.72 5.75
CA LEU A 456 16.69 -16.51 5.01
C LEU A 456 17.66 -15.37 5.33
N GLN A 457 18.10 -15.20 6.58
CA GLN A 457 19.09 -14.20 6.97
C GLN A 457 20.38 -14.23 6.14
N ILE A 458 20.77 -15.42 5.66
CA ILE A 458 21.96 -15.58 4.81
C ILE A 458 21.61 -15.30 3.34
N ILE A 459 20.49 -15.83 2.85
CA ILE A 459 20.11 -15.75 1.44
C ILE A 459 19.78 -14.32 1.03
N ILE A 460 19.15 -13.52 1.90
CA ILE A 460 18.74 -12.16 1.56
C ILE A 460 19.90 -11.19 1.38
N LEU A 461 21.07 -11.45 1.96
CA LEU A 461 22.19 -10.49 1.98
C LEU A 461 22.53 -9.89 0.59
N PRO A 462 22.69 -10.68 -0.49
CA PRO A 462 22.98 -10.14 -1.81
C PRO A 462 21.76 -9.52 -2.53
N PHE A 463 20.55 -9.74 -2.02
CA PHE A 463 19.29 -9.36 -2.68
C PHE A 463 18.44 -8.38 -1.87
N ARG A 464 19.00 -7.81 -0.79
CA ARG A 464 18.29 -6.86 0.08
C ARG A 464 17.66 -5.69 -0.67
N HIS A 465 18.30 -5.23 -1.73
CA HIS A 465 17.82 -4.15 -2.60
C HIS A 465 16.57 -4.51 -3.42
N LEU A 466 16.10 -5.76 -3.35
CA LEU A 466 14.85 -6.22 -3.95
C LEU A 466 13.70 -6.33 -2.94
N LEU A 467 14.00 -6.07 -1.66
CA LEU A 467 13.06 -6.17 -0.55
C LEU A 467 12.58 -4.81 -0.09
#